data_a88eda383795fbd143b2247d1c64ec94
#
_entry.id   a88eda383795fbd143b2247d1c64ec94
#
_cell.length_a   1.000
_cell.length_b   1.000
_cell.length_c   1.000
_cell.angle_alpha   90.00
_cell.angle_beta   90.00
_cell.angle_gamma   90.00
#
_symmetry.space_group_name_H-M   'P 1'
#
loop_
_entity.id
_entity.type
_entity.pdbx_description
1 polymer ?
#
loop_
_entity_poly.entity_id
_entity_poly.type
_entity_poly.pdbx_seq_one_letter_code
_entity_poly.pdbx_strand_id
1 'polypeptide(L)'
;PPPKLEASAARPKGTPKEMRRLRSEVVAERSKALRPLETRMTAVEKEIEAHDACLKRLNGELVKASEGRQGARVVEVSKEMHRTKKAIDGLLEELEKLTADHEAKKAGFESRMRELDEVD
;
A
#
# COMPACT_ATOMS: atom_id res chain seq x y z
N PRO A 1 -8.77 40.01 30.31
CA PRO A 1 -9.39 39.47 29.49
C PRO A 1 -8.65 38.83 28.48
N PRO A 2 -8.10 39.36 27.77
CA PRO A 2 -7.48 38.78 26.75
C PRO A 2 -6.69 37.61 27.12
N PRO A 3 -6.39 37.46 28.24
CA PRO A 3 -5.57 36.40 28.61
C PRO A 3 -6.07 35.18 28.06
N LYS A 4 -7.32 35.07 28.04
CA LYS A 4 -7.82 33.94 27.67
C LYS A 4 -7.56 33.69 26.30
N LEU A 5 -7.55 34.51 25.51
CA LEU A 5 -7.34 34.27 24.20
C LEU A 5 -5.98 33.79 24.00
N GLU A 6 -5.05 34.34 24.65
CA GLU A 6 -3.74 33.94 24.47
C GLU A 6 -3.57 32.59 24.98
N ALA A 7 -4.18 32.28 26.03
CA ALA A 7 -4.04 30.97 26.59
C ALA A 7 -4.52 29.97 25.61
N SER A 8 -5.59 30.27 24.97
CA SER A 8 -6.10 29.29 24.09
C SER A 8 -5.17 29.15 22.94
N ALA A 9 -4.64 30.17 22.48
CA ALA A 9 -3.80 30.07 21.37
C ALA A 9 -2.60 29.28 21.73
N ALA A 10 -2.10 29.49 22.83
CA ALA A 10 -0.94 28.84 23.13
C ALA A 10 -1.11 27.50 23.48
N ARG A 11 -2.03 27.22 23.91
CA ARG A 11 -2.22 26.19 24.48
C ARG A 11 -2.14 25.05 24.19
N PRO A 12 -2.01 24.52 23.57
CA PRO A 12 -2.07 23.26 23.23
C PRO A 12 -1.47 22.43 24.21
N LYS A 13 -0.75 22.79 25.02
CA LYS A 13 -0.19 22.03 25.83
C LYS A 13 -1.01 21.42 26.67
N GLY A 14 -1.78 20.96 27.08
CA GLY A 14 -2.54 20.25 28.01
C GLY A 14 -1.72 19.58 29.06
N THR A 15 -2.34 18.79 29.87
CA THR A 15 -1.64 18.03 30.87
C THR A 15 -0.93 16.86 30.22
N PRO A 16 0.04 16.29 30.89
CA PRO A 16 0.71 15.12 30.36
C PRO A 16 -0.25 13.99 30.07
N LYS A 17 -1.31 13.87 30.88
CA LYS A 17 -2.29 12.83 30.62
C LYS A 17 -3.07 13.10 29.34
N GLU A 18 -3.44 14.35 29.10
CA GLU A 18 -4.15 14.70 27.90
C GLU A 18 -3.27 14.51 26.67
N MET A 19 -2.00 14.85 26.77
CA MET A 19 -1.08 14.68 25.64
C MET A 19 -0.88 13.19 25.33
N ARG A 20 -0.80 12.35 26.34
CA ARG A 20 -0.70 10.91 26.11
C ARG A 20 -1.96 10.39 25.41
N ARG A 21 -3.12 10.88 25.82
CA ARG A 21 -4.36 10.46 25.19
C ARG A 21 -4.40 10.88 23.74
N LEU A 22 -4.00 12.12 23.43
CA LEU A 22 -3.99 12.60 22.06
C LEU A 22 -3.02 11.80 21.19
N ARG A 23 -1.85 11.47 21.72
CA ARG A 23 -0.90 10.66 20.97
C ARG A 23 -1.46 9.27 20.72
N SER A 24 -2.13 8.69 21.72
CA SER A 24 -2.76 7.38 21.55
C SER A 24 -3.85 7.41 20.49
N GLU A 25 -4.61 8.48 20.45
CA GLU A 25 -5.66 8.64 19.44
C GLU A 25 -5.07 8.71 18.04
N VAL A 26 -3.97 9.45 17.87
CA VAL A 26 -3.31 9.54 16.57
C VAL A 26 -2.76 8.18 16.16
N VAL A 27 -2.15 7.44 17.08
CA VAL A 27 -1.62 6.10 16.78
C VAL A 27 -2.75 5.17 16.37
N ALA A 28 -3.90 5.23 17.06
CA ALA A 28 -5.05 4.39 16.74
C ALA A 28 -5.62 4.74 15.36
N GLU A 29 -5.75 6.02 15.05
CA GLU A 29 -6.25 6.46 13.76
C GLU A 29 -5.30 6.04 12.65
N ARG A 30 -3.99 6.15 12.88
CA ARG A 30 -2.99 5.76 11.91
C ARG A 30 -3.11 4.28 11.59
N SER A 31 -3.19 3.45 12.62
CA SER A 31 -3.33 2.02 12.44
C SER A 31 -4.60 1.67 11.66
N LYS A 32 -5.71 2.33 11.99
CA LYS A 32 -6.98 2.08 11.34
C LYS A 32 -6.95 2.49 9.87
N ALA A 33 -6.24 3.57 9.55
CA ALA A 33 -6.15 4.06 8.18
C ALA A 33 -5.16 3.27 7.34
N LEU A 34 -4.01 2.88 7.91
CA LEU A 34 -2.95 2.24 7.15
C LEU A 34 -3.09 0.73 7.02
N ARG A 35 -3.65 0.07 8.03
CA ARG A 35 -3.75 -1.39 8.00
C ARG A 35 -4.50 -1.96 6.79
N PRO A 36 -5.65 -1.42 6.40
CA PRO A 36 -6.33 -1.94 5.20
C PRO A 36 -5.49 -1.80 3.94
N LEU A 37 -4.74 -0.69 3.83
CA LEU A 37 -3.86 -0.48 2.68
C LEU A 37 -2.72 -1.49 2.68
N GLU A 38 -2.12 -1.71 3.84
CA GLU A 38 -1.02 -2.67 3.99
C GLU A 38 -1.47 -4.10 3.69
N THR A 39 -2.67 -4.44 4.14
CA THR A 39 -3.24 -5.76 3.87
C THR A 39 -3.45 -5.95 2.37
N ARG A 40 -3.99 -4.94 1.70
CA ARG A 40 -4.22 -5.04 0.26
C ARG A 40 -2.90 -5.06 -0.51
N MET A 41 -1.92 -4.25 -0.10
CA MET A 41 -0.60 -4.24 -0.73
C MET A 41 0.05 -5.61 -0.67
N THR A 42 -0.02 -6.27 0.50
CA THR A 42 0.54 -7.60 0.66
C THR A 42 -0.18 -8.60 -0.24
N ALA A 43 -1.51 -8.51 -0.33
CA ALA A 43 -2.29 -9.40 -1.19
C ALA A 43 -1.92 -9.20 -2.66
N VAL A 44 -1.77 -7.95 -3.09
CA VAL A 44 -1.41 -7.64 -4.47
C VAL A 44 -0.02 -8.19 -4.80
N GLU A 45 0.93 -8.03 -3.87
CA GLU A 45 2.28 -8.55 -4.07
C GLU A 45 2.27 -10.07 -4.22
N LYS A 46 1.44 -10.76 -3.46
CA LYS A 46 1.33 -12.22 -3.58
C LYS A 46 0.70 -12.62 -4.90
N GLU A 47 -0.28 -11.86 -5.37
CA GLU A 47 -0.90 -12.13 -6.66
C GLU A 47 0.09 -11.94 -7.79
N ILE A 48 0.93 -10.91 -7.72
CA ILE A 48 1.97 -10.67 -8.70
C ILE A 48 2.96 -11.85 -8.73
N GLU A 49 3.37 -12.32 -7.55
CA GLU A 49 4.27 -13.47 -7.46
C GLU A 49 3.65 -14.71 -8.09
N ALA A 50 2.37 -14.94 -7.85
CA ALA A 50 1.67 -16.10 -8.41
C ALA A 50 1.60 -16.01 -9.93
N HIS A 51 1.34 -14.82 -10.47
CA HIS A 51 1.28 -14.63 -11.92
C HIS A 51 2.68 -14.76 -12.55
N ASP A 52 3.72 -14.30 -11.84
CA ASP A 52 5.09 -14.46 -12.31
C ASP A 52 5.46 -15.95 -12.40
N ALA A 53 5.08 -16.73 -11.40
CA ALA A 53 5.32 -18.18 -11.43
C ALA A 53 4.57 -18.82 -12.59
N CYS A 54 3.36 -18.35 -12.84
CA CYS A 54 2.54 -18.82 -13.95
C CYS A 54 3.22 -18.52 -15.30
N LEU A 55 3.78 -17.30 -15.45
CA LEU A 55 4.50 -16.93 -16.67
C LEU A 55 5.69 -17.83 -16.91
N LYS A 56 6.44 -18.15 -15.86
CA LYS A 56 7.59 -19.02 -16.00
C LYS A 56 7.17 -20.41 -16.47
N ARG A 57 6.08 -20.92 -15.91
CA ARG A 57 5.55 -22.23 -16.30
C ARG A 57 5.07 -22.20 -17.76
N LEU A 58 4.35 -21.13 -18.12
CA LEU A 58 3.84 -20.98 -19.49
C LEU A 58 4.99 -20.86 -20.49
N ASN A 59 6.07 -20.17 -20.11
CA ASN A 59 7.21 -20.03 -20.97
C ASN A 59 7.85 -21.41 -21.26
N GLY A 60 7.94 -22.27 -20.24
CA GLY A 60 8.40 -23.63 -20.42
C GLY A 60 7.51 -24.44 -21.34
N GLU A 61 6.18 -24.27 -21.20
CA GLU A 61 5.21 -24.95 -22.07
C GLU A 61 5.33 -24.45 -23.50
N LEU A 62 5.59 -23.15 -23.68
CA LEU A 62 5.74 -22.56 -24.99
C LEU A 62 6.97 -23.16 -25.71
N VAL A 63 8.08 -23.30 -24.99
CA VAL A 63 9.28 -23.90 -25.54
C VAL A 63 9.02 -25.34 -25.97
N LYS A 64 8.36 -26.12 -25.11
CA LYS A 64 8.05 -27.50 -25.42
C LYS A 64 7.11 -27.62 -26.63
N ALA A 65 6.10 -26.79 -26.70
CA ALA A 65 5.15 -26.80 -27.81
C ALA A 65 5.83 -26.38 -29.11
N SER A 66 6.76 -25.42 -29.05
CA SER A 66 7.50 -24.99 -30.21
C SER A 66 8.41 -26.09 -30.72
N GLU A 67 9.12 -26.76 -29.82
CA GLU A 67 10.00 -27.86 -30.20
C GLU A 67 9.20 -29.03 -30.75
N GLY A 68 8.03 -29.28 -30.20
CA GLY A 68 7.16 -30.36 -30.71
C GLY A 68 6.32 -29.98 -31.90
N ARG A 69 6.52 -28.76 -32.43
CA ARG A 69 5.79 -28.27 -33.60
C ARG A 69 4.27 -28.32 -33.40
N GLN A 70 3.83 -28.01 -32.18
CA GLN A 70 2.41 -28.01 -31.87
C GLN A 70 1.85 -26.61 -32.01
N GLY A 71 1.59 -26.18 -33.24
CA GLY A 71 1.21 -24.81 -33.54
C GLY A 71 0.00 -24.30 -32.77
N ALA A 72 -1.03 -25.13 -32.67
CA ALA A 72 -2.24 -24.71 -31.94
C ALA A 72 -1.93 -24.47 -30.45
N ARG A 73 -1.08 -25.32 -29.86
CA ARG A 73 -0.70 -25.16 -28.46
C ARG A 73 0.15 -23.91 -28.26
N VAL A 74 1.04 -23.61 -29.22
CA VAL A 74 1.86 -22.39 -29.17
C VAL A 74 0.95 -21.16 -29.13
N VAL A 75 -0.09 -21.12 -29.97
CA VAL A 75 -1.03 -19.99 -30.00
C VAL A 75 -1.76 -19.88 -28.67
N GLU A 76 -2.25 -21.01 -28.13
CA GLU A 76 -3.00 -21.03 -26.90
C GLU A 76 -2.16 -20.53 -25.73
N VAL A 77 -0.93 -21.05 -25.60
CA VAL A 77 -0.02 -20.66 -24.52
C VAL A 77 0.35 -19.18 -24.64
N SER A 78 0.59 -18.70 -25.88
CA SER A 78 0.92 -17.30 -26.10
C SER A 78 -0.20 -16.38 -25.66
N LYS A 79 -1.46 -16.78 -25.88
CA LYS A 79 -2.61 -15.98 -25.44
C LYS A 79 -2.69 -15.96 -23.91
N GLU A 80 -2.45 -17.10 -23.27
CA GLU A 80 -2.46 -17.16 -21.82
C GLU A 80 -1.36 -16.29 -21.23
N MET A 81 -0.16 -16.32 -21.82
CA MET A 81 0.95 -15.48 -21.38
C MET A 81 0.60 -14.00 -21.49
N HIS A 82 -0.06 -13.63 -22.59
CA HIS A 82 -0.46 -12.24 -22.78
C HIS A 82 -1.46 -11.80 -21.70
N ARG A 83 -2.45 -12.66 -21.40
CA ARG A 83 -3.44 -12.36 -20.36
C ARG A 83 -2.77 -12.24 -18.99
N THR A 84 -1.82 -13.12 -18.70
CA THR A 84 -1.12 -13.09 -17.43
C THR A 84 -0.28 -11.83 -17.28
N LYS A 85 0.40 -11.40 -18.36
CA LYS A 85 1.18 -10.17 -18.35
C LYS A 85 0.28 -8.95 -18.11
N LYS A 86 -0.89 -8.94 -18.74
CA LYS A 86 -1.83 -7.84 -18.53
C LYS A 86 -2.33 -7.80 -17.09
N ALA A 87 -2.55 -8.97 -16.49
CA ALA A 87 -2.97 -9.04 -15.11
C ALA A 87 -1.89 -8.46 -14.18
N ILE A 88 -0.62 -8.78 -14.46
CA ILE A 88 0.49 -8.26 -13.69
C ILE A 88 0.56 -6.73 -13.83
N ASP A 89 0.40 -6.21 -15.05
CA ASP A 89 0.43 -4.76 -15.27
C ASP A 89 -0.65 -4.05 -14.46
N GLY A 90 -1.85 -4.60 -14.44
CA GLY A 90 -2.94 -4.03 -13.66
C GLY A 90 -2.66 -4.06 -12.15
N LEU A 91 -2.07 -5.17 -11.67
CA LEU A 91 -1.71 -5.29 -10.27
C LEU A 91 -0.58 -4.34 -9.88
N LEU A 92 0.38 -4.13 -10.77
CA LEU A 92 1.46 -3.16 -10.52
C LEU A 92 0.92 -1.75 -10.45
N GLU A 93 -0.06 -1.39 -11.29
CA GLU A 93 -0.69 -0.09 -11.22
C GLU A 93 -1.45 0.07 -9.90
N GLU A 94 -2.15 -0.96 -9.48
CA GLU A 94 -2.86 -0.93 -8.20
C GLU A 94 -1.87 -0.75 -7.05
N LEU A 95 -0.75 -1.48 -7.09
CA LEU A 95 0.27 -1.40 -6.04
C LEU A 95 0.87 0.01 -5.97
N GLU A 96 1.12 0.64 -7.11
CA GLU A 96 1.62 2.01 -7.13
C GLU A 96 0.66 2.97 -6.45
N LYS A 97 -0.62 2.86 -6.74
CA LYS A 97 -1.64 3.74 -6.16
C LYS A 97 -1.77 3.50 -4.65
N LEU A 98 -1.74 2.24 -4.24
CA LEU A 98 -1.83 1.89 -2.82
C LEU A 98 -0.61 2.42 -2.06
N THR A 99 0.57 2.28 -2.65
CA THR A 99 1.81 2.75 -2.04
C THR A 99 1.80 4.27 -1.89
N ALA A 100 1.36 4.99 -2.92
CA ALA A 100 1.28 6.45 -2.87
C ALA A 100 0.28 6.90 -1.80
N ASP A 101 -0.88 6.25 -1.71
CA ASP A 101 -1.88 6.58 -0.72
C ASP A 101 -1.37 6.27 0.70
N HIS A 102 -0.72 5.14 0.87
CA HIS A 102 -0.14 4.74 2.13
C HIS A 102 0.90 5.76 2.60
N GLU A 103 1.79 6.16 1.71
CA GLU A 103 2.83 7.12 2.04
C GLU A 103 2.29 8.50 2.38
N ALA A 104 1.29 8.97 1.64
CA ALA A 104 0.66 10.25 1.91
C ALA A 104 -0.03 10.25 3.28
N LYS A 105 -0.77 9.19 3.59
CA LYS A 105 -1.44 9.09 4.88
C LYS A 105 -0.44 8.95 6.03
N LYS A 106 0.60 8.16 5.83
CA LYS A 106 1.64 7.98 6.83
C LYS A 106 2.32 9.32 7.14
N ALA A 107 2.66 10.08 6.11
CA ALA A 107 3.27 11.40 6.30
C ALA A 107 2.36 12.34 7.07
N GLY A 108 1.06 12.29 6.81
CA GLY A 108 0.09 13.10 7.52
C GLY A 108 0.05 12.78 9.01
N PHE A 109 0.06 11.49 9.36
CA PHE A 109 0.06 11.08 10.76
C PHE A 109 1.39 11.44 11.44
N GLU A 110 2.51 11.31 10.74
CA GLU A 110 3.80 11.70 11.28
C GLU A 110 3.86 13.19 11.57
N SER A 111 3.25 13.99 10.70
CA SER A 111 3.17 15.42 10.88
C SER A 111 2.33 15.75 12.11
N ARG A 112 1.20 15.08 12.30
CA ARG A 112 0.35 15.29 13.46
C ARG A 112 1.08 14.91 14.75
N MET A 113 1.86 13.83 14.74
CA MET A 113 2.62 13.44 15.92
C MET A 113 3.71 14.47 16.23
N ARG A 114 4.38 14.99 15.20
CA ARG A 114 5.38 16.01 15.42
C ARG A 114 4.78 17.27 16.02
N GLU A 115 3.59 17.65 15.58
CA GLU A 115 2.92 18.80 16.13
C GLU A 115 2.62 18.62 17.61
N LEU A 116 2.20 17.41 18.01
CA LEU A 116 1.97 17.12 19.41
C LEU A 116 3.27 17.18 20.22
N ASP A 117 4.36 16.68 19.65
CA ASP A 117 5.64 16.69 20.34
C ASP A 117 6.20 18.12 20.47
N GLU A 118 6.00 18.94 19.48
CA GLU A 118 6.48 20.33 19.52
C GLU A 118 5.76 21.16 20.56
N VAL A 119 4.55 20.77 20.91
CA VAL A 119 3.80 21.51 21.85
C VAL A 119 4.32 21.26 23.26
N ASP A 120 4.94 20.18 23.51
CA ASP A 120 5.51 19.89 24.80
C ASP A 120 6.79 20.66 25.02
#